data_7a3f4dbfcfaebb605979a7f64a03d248
#
_entry.id   7a3f4dbfcfaebb605979a7f64a03d248
#
_cell.length_a   1.000
_cell.length_b   1.000
_cell.length_c   1.000
_cell.angle_alpha   90.00
_cell.angle_beta   90.00
_cell.angle_gamma   90.00
#
_symmetry.space_group_name_H-M   'P 1'
#
loop_
_entity.id
_entity.type
_entity.pdbx_description
1 polymer ?
#
loop_
_entity_poly.entity_id
_entity_poly.type
_entity_poly.pdbx_seq_one_letter_code
_entity_poly.pdbx_strand_id
1 'polypeptide(L)'
;MSSYTAAPFKFPRSLRIIKSADYGVLVHTRNENTFRLTSKYFSINAMKFPEEPGRLRFGITVGKRNAHRSVDRALVKRTLREAARKQAPNLAALLGEQGVGLDVSLRLRVPLKEIPGIDQGVNALKLSLRTDARSLMEALLKRLPKQLAQTRGE
;
A
#
# COMPACT_ATOMS: atom_id res chain seq x y z
N MET A 1 -2.12 16.41 -23.69
CA MET A 1 -2.36 16.26 -23.11
C MET A 1 -2.64 16.32 -22.11
N SER A 2 -2.81 16.31 -21.77
CA SER A 2 -3.05 16.40 -20.92
C SER A 2 -3.50 16.05 -20.02
N SER A 3 -3.90 15.95 -20.16
CA SER A 3 -4.48 15.68 -19.58
C SER A 3 -4.60 15.25 -18.50
N TYR A 4 -4.55 15.38 -18.23
CA TYR A 4 -4.78 15.07 -17.39
C TYR A 4 -4.98 15.21 -16.47
N THR A 5 -5.02 15.21 -16.91
CA THR A 5 -4.90 15.73 -15.91
C THR A 5 -5.55 15.72 -14.52
N ALA A 6 -6.61 16.18 -14.13
CA ALA A 6 -7.14 16.19 -12.77
C ALA A 6 -7.36 14.79 -12.21
N ALA A 7 -7.78 13.92 -13.07
CA ALA A 7 -8.04 12.53 -12.70
C ALA A 7 -6.84 11.79 -12.11
N PRO A 8 -5.59 12.12 -12.45
CA PRO A 8 -4.47 11.30 -11.96
C PRO A 8 -4.29 11.25 -10.46
N PHE A 9 -4.90 12.16 -9.74
CA PHE A 9 -4.70 12.17 -8.28
C PHE A 9 -5.80 11.46 -7.51
N LYS A 10 -6.78 10.92 -8.22
CA LYS A 10 -7.85 10.17 -7.56
C LYS A 10 -7.43 8.74 -7.30
N PHE A 11 -7.84 8.24 -6.15
CA PHE A 11 -7.67 6.84 -5.80
C PHE A 11 -9.05 6.20 -5.97
N PRO A 12 -9.29 5.50 -7.09
CA PRO A 12 -10.63 5.01 -7.41
C PRO A 12 -11.18 4.08 -6.35
N ARG A 13 -12.50 4.08 -6.21
CA ARG A 13 -13.17 3.21 -5.27
C ARG A 13 -12.83 1.73 -5.52
N SER A 14 -12.64 1.36 -6.79
CA SER A 14 -12.30 -0.03 -7.13
C SER A 14 -10.96 -0.49 -6.57
N LEU A 15 -10.07 0.44 -6.22
CA LEU A 15 -8.78 0.10 -5.63
C LEU A 15 -8.82 0.16 -4.10
N ARG A 16 -9.99 0.33 -3.48
CA ARG A 16 -10.08 0.46 -2.04
C ARG A 16 -10.75 -0.74 -1.41
N ILE A 17 -10.26 -1.11 -0.24
CA ILE A 17 -10.94 -2.08 0.60
C ILE A 17 -12.00 -1.28 1.38
N ILE A 18 -13.27 -1.49 1.04
CA ILE A 18 -14.35 -0.68 1.57
C ILE A 18 -14.87 -1.21 2.89
N LYS A 19 -15.05 -2.54 2.98
CA LYS A 19 -15.65 -3.14 4.16
C LYS A 19 -14.65 -3.38 5.26
N SER A 20 -14.98 -2.97 6.49
CA SER A 20 -14.11 -3.21 7.65
C SER A 20 -13.82 -4.69 7.85
N ALA A 21 -14.80 -5.54 7.60
CA ALA A 21 -14.62 -6.98 7.76
C ALA A 21 -13.53 -7.50 6.82
N ASP A 22 -13.50 -7.03 5.58
CA ASP A 22 -12.48 -7.42 4.61
C ASP A 22 -11.11 -6.96 5.08
N TYR A 23 -11.03 -5.77 5.62
CA TYR A 23 -9.77 -5.24 6.12
C TYR A 23 -9.27 -6.05 7.32
N GLY A 24 -10.18 -6.41 8.21
CA GLY A 24 -9.85 -7.23 9.37
C GLY A 24 -9.29 -8.58 8.97
N VAL A 25 -9.92 -9.22 7.99
CA VAL A 25 -9.43 -10.49 7.46
C VAL A 25 -8.01 -10.33 6.94
N LEU A 26 -7.76 -9.27 6.18
CA LEU A 26 -6.46 -9.01 5.60
C LEU A 26 -5.37 -8.88 6.65
N VAL A 27 -5.60 -8.09 7.71
CA VAL A 27 -4.55 -7.81 8.67
C VAL A 27 -4.38 -8.90 9.73
N HIS A 28 -5.39 -9.74 9.94
CA HIS A 28 -5.34 -10.76 10.99
C HIS A 28 -5.08 -12.18 10.50
N THR A 29 -5.19 -12.42 9.20
CA THR A 29 -4.99 -13.76 8.65
C THR A 29 -3.50 -14.05 8.44
N ARG A 30 -3.09 -15.28 8.78
CA ARG A 30 -1.74 -15.77 8.54
C ARG A 30 -1.85 -17.16 7.94
N ASN A 31 -1.54 -17.29 6.65
CA ASN A 31 -1.56 -18.58 5.97
C ASN A 31 -0.66 -18.50 4.73
N GLU A 32 -0.70 -19.52 3.88
CA GLU A 32 0.16 -19.58 2.69
C GLU A 32 -0.15 -18.49 1.68
N ASN A 33 -1.31 -17.85 1.78
CA ASN A 33 -1.69 -16.79 0.85
C ASN A 33 -1.34 -15.39 1.36
N THR A 34 -0.78 -15.29 2.55
CA THR A 34 -0.44 -13.99 3.13
C THR A 34 1.06 -13.80 3.19
N PHE A 35 1.49 -12.55 3.05
CA PHE A 35 2.88 -12.20 3.25
C PHE A 35 3.00 -10.77 3.73
N ARG A 36 4.16 -10.41 4.24
CA ARG A 36 4.40 -9.10 4.84
C ARG A 36 5.70 -8.51 4.33
N LEU A 37 5.70 -7.19 4.22
CA LEU A 37 6.90 -6.41 3.88
C LEU A 37 6.95 -5.21 4.80
N THR A 38 8.15 -4.75 5.08
CA THR A 38 8.33 -3.52 5.86
C THR A 38 9.37 -2.65 5.19
N SER A 39 9.22 -1.35 5.38
CA SER A 39 10.24 -0.36 5.05
C SER A 39 10.60 0.37 6.33
N LYS A 40 11.29 1.48 6.22
CA LYS A 40 11.69 2.22 7.42
C LYS A 40 10.49 2.68 8.22
N TYR A 41 9.46 3.19 7.56
CA TYR A 41 8.34 3.83 8.25
C TYR A 41 7.01 3.14 8.04
N PHE A 42 6.91 2.24 7.09
CA PHE A 42 5.64 1.63 6.71
C PHE A 42 5.71 0.12 6.70
N SER A 43 4.53 -0.50 6.72
CA SER A 43 4.44 -1.94 6.59
C SER A 43 3.30 -2.31 5.65
N ILE A 44 3.45 -3.46 5.01
CA ILE A 44 2.44 -4.05 4.16
C ILE A 44 2.05 -5.41 4.73
N ASN A 45 0.74 -5.67 4.78
CA ASN A 45 0.20 -7.02 4.88
C ASN A 45 -0.54 -7.27 3.58
N ALA A 46 -0.23 -8.36 2.91
CA ALA A 46 -0.83 -8.68 1.62
C ALA A 46 -1.45 -10.07 1.65
N MET A 47 -2.55 -10.23 0.91
CA MET A 47 -3.23 -11.52 0.81
C MET A 47 -3.54 -11.81 -0.65
N LYS A 48 -3.16 -12.99 -1.10
CA LYS A 48 -3.40 -13.45 -2.46
C LYS A 48 -4.76 -14.14 -2.56
N PHE A 49 -5.41 -13.96 -3.70
CA PHE A 49 -6.69 -14.62 -4.00
C PHE A 49 -6.53 -15.36 -5.33
N PRO A 50 -6.07 -16.61 -5.28
CA PRO A 50 -5.77 -17.35 -6.51
C PRO A 50 -6.95 -17.55 -7.45
N GLU A 51 -8.18 -17.44 -6.94
CA GLU A 51 -9.35 -17.66 -7.75
C GLU A 51 -10.11 -16.39 -8.09
N GLU A 52 -9.50 -15.22 -7.86
CA GLU A 52 -10.17 -13.95 -8.12
C GLU A 52 -9.27 -13.03 -8.95
N PRO A 53 -8.97 -13.44 -10.20
CA PRO A 53 -8.16 -12.57 -11.05
C PRO A 53 -8.84 -11.23 -11.27
N GLY A 54 -8.06 -10.19 -11.35
CA GLY A 54 -8.59 -8.85 -11.50
C GLY A 54 -8.86 -8.13 -10.20
N ARG A 55 -8.79 -8.82 -9.07
CA ARG A 55 -8.94 -8.21 -7.77
C ARG A 55 -7.63 -7.56 -7.36
N LEU A 56 -7.65 -6.26 -7.14
CA LEU A 56 -6.50 -5.52 -6.58
C LEU A 56 -7.07 -4.40 -5.76
N ARG A 57 -6.90 -4.46 -4.44
CA ARG A 57 -7.46 -3.45 -3.56
C ARG A 57 -6.45 -3.07 -2.48
N PHE A 58 -6.54 -1.83 -2.01
CA PHE A 58 -5.67 -1.30 -0.99
C PHE A 58 -6.47 -0.79 0.20
N GLY A 59 -5.99 -1.08 1.40
CA GLY A 59 -6.50 -0.49 2.62
C GLY A 59 -5.38 0.31 3.25
N ILE A 60 -5.67 1.51 3.72
CA ILE A 60 -4.66 2.40 4.28
C ILE A 60 -5.05 2.78 5.70
N THR A 61 -4.14 2.59 6.64
CA THR A 61 -4.38 2.88 8.05
C THR A 61 -3.25 3.70 8.64
N VAL A 62 -3.62 4.76 9.35
CA VAL A 62 -2.67 5.55 10.11
C VAL A 62 -3.25 5.72 11.51
N GLY A 63 -2.65 5.07 12.49
CA GLY A 63 -3.16 5.10 13.86
C GLY A 63 -2.85 6.42 14.55
N LYS A 64 -3.73 6.78 15.50
CA LYS A 64 -3.55 8.01 16.28
C LYS A 64 -2.28 7.96 17.13
N ARG A 65 -1.87 6.77 17.54
CA ARG A 65 -0.64 6.62 18.32
C ARG A 65 0.58 7.12 17.56
N ASN A 66 0.61 6.86 16.26
CA ASN A 66 1.76 7.23 15.42
C ASN A 66 1.63 8.62 14.82
N ALA A 67 0.43 9.15 14.70
CA ALA A 67 0.18 10.50 14.18
C ALA A 67 -1.03 11.07 14.89
N HIS A 68 -0.78 11.88 15.91
CA HIS A 68 -1.84 12.39 16.78
C HIS A 68 -2.79 13.35 16.09
N ARG A 69 -2.25 14.25 15.26
CA ARG A 69 -3.07 15.25 14.62
C ARG A 69 -3.72 14.68 13.36
N SER A 70 -4.98 15.05 13.15
CA SER A 70 -5.71 14.58 11.97
C SER A 70 -5.07 15.06 10.67
N VAL A 71 -4.47 16.26 10.67
CA VAL A 71 -3.79 16.78 9.50
C VAL A 71 -2.57 15.93 9.14
N ASP A 72 -1.88 15.43 10.16
CA ASP A 72 -0.73 14.55 9.94
C ASP A 72 -1.17 13.19 9.39
N ARG A 73 -2.25 12.65 9.94
CA ARG A 73 -2.80 11.38 9.44
C ARG A 73 -3.23 11.52 7.98
N ALA A 74 -3.85 12.65 7.63
CA ALA A 74 -4.27 12.91 6.26
C ALA A 74 -3.08 12.98 5.32
N LEU A 75 -1.99 13.61 5.76
CA LEU A 75 -0.77 13.70 4.97
C LEU A 75 -0.20 12.32 4.68
N VAL A 76 -0.09 11.48 5.71
CA VAL A 76 0.45 10.12 5.54
C VAL A 76 -0.45 9.30 4.62
N LYS A 77 -1.76 9.37 4.82
CA LYS A 77 -2.70 8.63 3.97
C LYS A 77 -2.58 9.03 2.51
N ARG A 78 -2.46 10.34 2.26
CA ARG A 78 -2.30 10.84 0.89
C ARG A 78 -1.03 10.31 0.26
N THR A 79 0.06 10.31 1.04
CA THR A 79 1.34 9.81 0.56
C THR A 79 1.25 8.34 0.17
N LEU A 80 0.61 7.53 1.01
CA LEU A 80 0.46 6.09 0.73
C LEU A 80 -0.45 5.85 -0.47
N ARG A 81 -1.54 6.63 -0.59
CA ARG A 81 -2.43 6.51 -1.75
C ARG A 81 -1.70 6.81 -3.05
N GLU A 82 -0.86 7.87 -3.04
CA GLU A 82 -0.07 8.23 -4.21
C GLU A 82 0.86 7.11 -4.62
N ALA A 83 1.56 6.54 -3.66
CA ALA A 83 2.49 5.45 -3.95
C ALA A 83 1.75 4.23 -4.50
N ALA A 84 0.60 3.89 -3.90
CA ALA A 84 -0.21 2.77 -4.35
C ALA A 84 -0.75 3.02 -5.76
N ARG A 85 -1.27 4.23 -5.99
CA ARG A 85 -1.84 4.58 -7.28
C ARG A 85 -0.82 4.48 -8.41
N LYS A 86 0.41 4.91 -8.14
CA LYS A 86 1.45 4.87 -9.15
C LYS A 86 1.85 3.45 -9.55
N GLN A 87 1.82 2.53 -8.60
CA GLN A 87 2.21 1.15 -8.87
C GLN A 87 1.04 0.24 -9.24
N ALA A 88 -0.19 0.71 -9.07
CA ALA A 88 -1.36 -0.13 -9.33
C ALA A 88 -1.38 -0.70 -10.76
N PRO A 89 -1.07 0.06 -11.81
CA PRO A 89 -1.06 -0.54 -13.16
C PRO A 89 -0.03 -1.65 -13.31
N ASN A 90 1.15 -1.49 -12.72
CA ASN A 90 2.20 -2.50 -12.82
C ASN A 90 1.81 -3.75 -12.03
N LEU A 91 1.22 -3.57 -10.85
CA LEU A 91 0.75 -4.69 -10.05
C LEU A 91 -0.39 -5.41 -10.75
N ALA A 92 -1.33 -4.65 -11.31
CA ALA A 92 -2.47 -5.24 -12.01
C ALA A 92 -2.02 -6.07 -13.21
N ALA A 93 -1.04 -5.57 -13.96
CA ALA A 93 -0.52 -6.30 -15.13
C ALA A 93 0.09 -7.63 -14.69
N LEU A 94 0.91 -7.60 -13.65
CA LEU A 94 1.56 -8.80 -13.15
C LEU A 94 0.56 -9.81 -12.60
N LEU A 95 -0.41 -9.34 -11.84
CA LEU A 95 -1.47 -10.19 -11.29
C LEU A 95 -2.32 -10.79 -12.40
N GLY A 96 -2.61 -10.00 -13.44
CA GLY A 96 -3.39 -10.48 -14.58
C GLY A 96 -2.69 -11.60 -15.31
N GLU A 97 -1.37 -11.50 -15.48
CA GLU A 97 -0.59 -12.56 -16.11
C GLU A 97 -0.67 -13.87 -15.34
N GLN A 98 -0.75 -13.78 -14.02
CA GLN A 98 -0.75 -14.95 -13.16
C GLN A 98 -2.16 -15.44 -12.79
N GLY A 99 -3.18 -14.66 -13.11
CA GLY A 99 -4.55 -15.02 -12.78
C GLY A 99 -4.86 -15.01 -11.29
N VAL A 100 -4.22 -14.12 -10.56
CA VAL A 100 -4.33 -14.04 -9.10
C VAL A 100 -4.77 -12.64 -8.69
N GLY A 101 -5.61 -12.54 -7.66
CA GLY A 101 -5.98 -11.27 -7.06
C GLY A 101 -5.12 -10.96 -5.84
N LEU A 102 -5.17 -9.71 -5.39
CA LEU A 102 -4.35 -9.27 -4.26
C LEU A 102 -5.06 -8.16 -3.48
N ASP A 103 -5.05 -8.30 -2.16
CA ASP A 103 -5.43 -7.22 -1.25
C ASP A 103 -4.18 -6.81 -0.49
N VAL A 104 -3.97 -5.50 -0.33
CA VAL A 104 -2.78 -4.93 0.29
C VAL A 104 -3.18 -3.94 1.37
N SER A 105 -2.68 -4.14 2.58
CA SER A 105 -2.83 -3.18 3.67
C SER A 105 -1.54 -2.38 3.81
N LEU A 106 -1.67 -1.07 3.79
CA LEU A 106 -0.54 -0.15 3.98
C LEU A 106 -0.74 0.60 5.29
N ARG A 107 0.26 0.61 6.15
CA ARG A 107 0.13 1.31 7.42
C ARG A 107 1.44 1.93 7.87
N LEU A 108 1.30 3.03 8.61
CA LEU A 108 2.43 3.68 9.27
C LEU A 108 2.79 2.85 10.50
N ARG A 109 4.06 2.45 10.61
CA ARG A 109 4.49 1.56 11.69
C ARG A 109 5.34 2.23 12.75
N VAL A 110 5.67 3.51 12.59
CA VAL A 110 6.48 4.24 13.57
C VAL A 110 5.83 5.58 13.85
N PRO A 111 6.08 6.17 15.03
CA PRO A 111 5.59 7.51 15.32
C PRO A 111 6.22 8.54 14.38
N LEU A 112 5.44 9.52 13.96
CA LEU A 112 5.95 10.58 13.08
C LEU A 112 7.15 11.31 13.68
N LYS A 113 7.19 11.45 15.00
CA LYS A 113 8.29 12.15 15.66
C LYS A 113 9.63 11.48 15.42
N GLU A 114 9.63 10.22 15.02
CA GLU A 114 10.87 9.48 14.75
C GLU A 114 11.30 9.55 13.29
N ILE A 115 10.51 10.20 12.44
CA ILE A 115 10.83 10.27 11.01
C ILE A 115 11.70 11.49 10.74
N PRO A 116 12.83 11.31 10.04
CA PRO A 116 13.70 12.44 9.70
C PRO A 116 12.95 13.52 8.93
N GLY A 117 13.19 14.76 9.28
CA GLY A 117 12.53 15.88 8.64
C GLY A 117 11.34 16.44 9.39
N ILE A 118 10.88 15.72 10.43
CA ILE A 118 9.72 16.19 11.19
C ILE A 118 9.95 17.59 11.76
N ASP A 119 11.19 17.88 12.18
CA ASP A 119 11.54 19.17 12.77
C ASP A 119 12.02 20.19 11.75
N GLN A 120 12.07 19.83 10.49
CA GLN A 120 12.59 20.68 9.42
C GLN A 120 11.51 21.23 8.52
N GLY A 121 10.25 21.03 8.90
CA GLY A 121 9.12 21.52 8.15
C GLY A 121 8.41 20.47 7.34
N VAL A 122 7.22 20.82 6.87
CA VAL A 122 6.33 19.86 6.21
C VAL A 122 6.93 19.31 4.92
N ASN A 123 7.73 20.10 4.20
CA ASN A 123 8.29 19.63 2.94
C ASN A 123 9.36 18.56 3.15
N ALA A 124 10.16 18.70 4.21
CA ALA A 124 11.16 17.69 4.55
C ALA A 124 10.48 16.39 4.99
N LEU A 125 9.44 16.49 5.78
CA LEU A 125 8.67 15.33 6.21
C LEU A 125 8.02 14.63 5.01
N LYS A 126 7.42 15.41 4.11
CA LYS A 126 6.81 14.85 2.90
C LYS A 126 7.82 14.08 2.07
N LEU A 127 9.03 14.61 1.95
CA LEU A 127 10.07 13.93 1.18
C LEU A 127 10.44 12.60 1.80
N SER A 128 10.62 12.55 3.12
CA SER A 128 10.94 11.32 3.83
C SER A 128 9.85 10.27 3.64
N LEU A 129 8.60 10.69 3.83
CA LEU A 129 7.46 9.79 3.70
C LEU A 129 7.33 9.26 2.27
N ARG A 130 7.42 10.16 1.30
CA ARG A 130 7.25 9.81 -0.11
C ARG A 130 8.33 8.87 -0.60
N THR A 131 9.58 9.13 -0.22
CA THR A 131 10.71 8.30 -0.61
C THR A 131 10.54 6.89 -0.07
N ASP A 132 10.18 6.77 1.21
CA ASP A 132 10.04 5.44 1.83
C ASP A 132 8.82 4.69 1.29
N ALA A 133 7.71 5.39 1.08
CA ALA A 133 6.52 4.76 0.52
C ALA A 133 6.80 4.22 -0.89
N ARG A 134 7.52 5.00 -1.69
CA ARG A 134 7.91 4.55 -3.04
C ARG A 134 8.78 3.30 -2.96
N SER A 135 9.77 3.30 -2.07
CA SER A 135 10.64 2.13 -1.89
C SER A 135 9.85 0.89 -1.52
N LEU A 136 8.88 1.06 -0.63
CA LEU A 136 8.04 -0.06 -0.19
C LEU A 136 7.23 -0.63 -1.34
N MET A 137 6.62 0.24 -2.15
CA MET A 137 5.80 -0.22 -3.29
C MET A 137 6.66 -0.87 -4.35
N GLU A 138 7.88 -0.36 -4.57
CA GLU A 138 8.83 -1.00 -5.50
C GLU A 138 9.25 -2.37 -4.99
N ALA A 139 9.44 -2.51 -3.69
CA ALA A 139 9.77 -3.78 -3.09
C ALA A 139 8.62 -4.78 -3.24
N LEU A 140 7.38 -4.31 -3.09
CA LEU A 140 6.22 -5.15 -3.30
C LEU A 140 6.18 -5.68 -4.74
N LEU A 141 6.35 -4.79 -5.71
CA LEU A 141 6.34 -5.18 -7.11
C LEU A 141 7.44 -6.20 -7.40
N LYS A 142 8.62 -6.00 -6.82
CA LYS A 142 9.75 -6.89 -7.03
C LYS A 142 9.55 -8.25 -6.37
N ARG A 143 8.92 -8.27 -5.20
CA ARG A 143 8.70 -9.50 -4.42
C ARG A 143 7.55 -10.33 -4.97
N LEU A 144 6.59 -9.66 -5.63
CA LEU A 144 5.35 -10.30 -6.03
C LEU A 144 5.54 -11.53 -6.94
N PRO A 145 6.43 -11.51 -7.95
CA PRO A 145 6.60 -12.70 -8.80
C PRO A 145 6.95 -13.96 -8.00
N LYS A 146 7.82 -13.83 -7.00
CA LYS A 146 8.17 -14.96 -6.14
C LYS A 146 6.97 -15.47 -5.36
N GLN A 147 6.19 -14.54 -4.81
CA GLN A 147 5.01 -14.91 -4.03
C GLN A 147 3.97 -15.60 -4.89
N LEU A 148 3.78 -15.12 -6.12
CA LEU A 148 2.82 -15.74 -7.04
C LEU A 148 3.30 -17.10 -7.52
N ALA A 149 4.60 -17.25 -7.71
CA ALA A 149 5.17 -18.54 -8.10
C ALA A 149 4.95 -19.59 -7.00
N GLN A 150 5.09 -19.20 -5.74
CA GLN A 150 4.83 -20.09 -4.63
C GLN A 150 3.38 -20.54 -4.59
N THR A 151 2.46 -19.65 -4.93
CA THR A 151 1.04 -19.98 -4.97
C THR A 151 0.75 -21.03 -6.03
N ARG A 152 1.43 -20.94 -7.16
CA ARG A 152 1.20 -21.84 -8.30
C ARG A 152 2.08 -23.09 -8.27
N GLY A 153 3.16 -23.03 -7.53
CA GLY A 153 4.20 -24.04 -7.58
C GLY A 153 3.83 -25.38 -6.97
N GLU A 154 2.72 -25.39 -6.29
CA GLU A 154 2.26 -26.65 -5.73
C GLU A 154 1.54 -27.45 -6.71
#